data_dff9ad7310ee859705334201815ac475
#
_entry.id   dff9ad7310ee859705334201815ac475
#
_cell.length_a   1.000
_cell.length_b   1.000
_cell.length_c   1.000
_cell.angle_alpha   90.00
_cell.angle_beta   90.00
_cell.angle_gamma   90.00
#
_symmetry.space_group_name_H-M   'P 1'
#
loop_
_entity.id
_entity.type
_entity.pdbx_description
1 polymer ?
#
loop_
_entity_poly.entity_id
_entity_poly.type
_entity_poly.pdbx_seq_one_letter_code
_entity_poly.pdbx_strand_id
1 'polypeptide(L)'
;MSPSIENQENLCEVEAHGDVAILRLLSDDGTNRLTRARLAALTVGIENLRHEHPAKLIITGNSHFFSAGADLQEIAELYGTEAFCFAHMGQRLMNAVANFPAPTIAAVHGYCMGGGLDLALACSQRIAGPLAVFGHRGAALGLITGWGGTQRLPRLVGKPRALQMFLAAEKFDARDALQFGLIDAIAGDPLALAFERFGNSRAR
;
A
#
# COMPACT_ATOMS: atom_id res chain seq x y z
N MET A 1 -12.23 2.79 30.92
CA MET A 1 -11.93 3.90 30.01
C MET A 1 -12.40 3.44 28.64
N SER A 2 -13.44 4.07 28.10
CA SER A 2 -13.97 3.73 26.77
C SER A 2 -12.93 4.17 25.71
N PRO A 3 -12.65 3.35 24.68
CA PRO A 3 -11.80 3.79 23.60
C PRO A 3 -12.45 4.98 22.93
N SER A 4 -11.71 6.07 22.78
CA SER A 4 -12.09 7.23 21.99
C SER A 4 -12.43 6.74 20.58
N ILE A 5 -13.64 7.06 20.13
CA ILE A 5 -14.07 6.86 18.74
C ILE A 5 -13.19 7.80 17.90
N GLU A 6 -12.09 7.28 17.37
CA GLU A 6 -11.33 7.99 16.33
C GLU A 6 -12.31 8.22 15.16
N ASN A 7 -12.46 9.48 14.80
CA ASN A 7 -13.35 9.91 13.73
C ASN A 7 -12.98 9.18 12.43
N GLN A 8 -13.86 8.32 11.93
CA GLN A 8 -13.62 7.57 10.69
C GLN A 8 -13.38 8.48 9.47
N GLU A 9 -13.73 9.77 9.58
CA GLU A 9 -13.57 10.79 8.53
C GLU A 9 -12.12 11.14 8.20
N ASN A 10 -11.13 10.82 9.06
CA ASN A 10 -9.72 11.20 8.87
C ASN A 10 -8.76 10.05 8.52
N LEU A 11 -9.24 8.85 8.20
CA LEU A 11 -8.37 7.69 7.95
C LEU A 11 -7.95 7.54 6.48
N CYS A 12 -8.79 7.99 5.56
CA CYS A 12 -8.52 8.07 4.13
C CYS A 12 -9.47 9.09 3.48
N GLU A 13 -9.05 9.61 2.35
CA GLU A 13 -9.84 10.51 1.51
C GLU A 13 -9.99 9.92 0.12
N VAL A 14 -11.16 10.07 -0.47
CA VAL A 14 -11.43 9.69 -1.86
C VAL A 14 -11.72 10.94 -2.66
N GLU A 15 -10.89 11.18 -3.66
CA GLU A 15 -11.04 12.28 -4.63
C GLU A 15 -11.43 11.70 -5.99
N ALA A 16 -12.43 12.27 -6.66
CA ALA A 16 -12.84 11.89 -8.01
C ALA A 16 -12.34 12.91 -9.05
N HIS A 17 -11.60 12.46 -10.04
CA HIS A 17 -11.08 13.26 -11.16
C HIS A 17 -11.49 12.62 -12.49
N GLY A 18 -12.70 12.93 -12.95
CA GLY A 18 -13.27 12.33 -14.15
C GLY A 18 -13.49 10.82 -13.97
N ASP A 19 -12.76 10.01 -14.73
CA ASP A 19 -12.79 8.54 -14.66
C ASP A 19 -11.73 7.94 -13.72
N VAL A 20 -10.97 8.78 -13.02
CA VAL A 20 -9.92 8.36 -12.07
C VAL A 20 -10.37 8.66 -10.64
N ALA A 21 -10.34 7.66 -9.77
CA ALA A 21 -10.44 7.84 -8.33
C ALA A 21 -9.04 7.86 -7.70
N ILE A 22 -8.82 8.76 -6.74
CA ILE A 22 -7.64 8.78 -5.89
C ILE A 22 -8.08 8.38 -4.48
N LEU A 23 -7.48 7.33 -3.94
CA LEU A 23 -7.58 6.97 -2.54
C LEU A 23 -6.31 7.43 -1.83
N ARG A 24 -6.42 8.45 -1.00
CA ARG A 24 -5.33 9.02 -0.23
C ARG A 24 -5.35 8.50 1.20
N LEU A 25 -4.22 7.92 1.63
CA LEU A 25 -4.01 7.53 3.01
C LEU A 25 -3.76 8.78 3.87
N LEU A 26 -4.47 8.90 4.98
CA LEU A 26 -4.34 10.02 5.91
C LEU A 26 -4.07 9.52 7.33
N SER A 27 -3.27 10.25 8.08
CA SER A 27 -3.09 10.07 9.53
C SER A 27 -2.60 11.37 10.16
N ASP A 28 -2.99 11.61 11.41
CA ASP A 28 -2.64 12.84 12.13
C ASP A 28 -1.12 12.99 12.31
N ASP A 29 -0.41 11.88 12.50
CA ASP A 29 1.05 11.84 12.63
C ASP A 29 1.79 11.75 11.28
N GLY A 30 1.06 11.70 10.16
CA GLY A 30 1.57 11.62 8.80
C GLY A 30 2.23 10.28 8.44
N THR A 31 2.29 9.28 9.31
CA THR A 31 2.98 8.01 9.05
C THR A 31 2.15 7.00 8.27
N ASN A 32 0.83 7.21 8.18
CA ASN A 32 -0.11 6.35 7.48
C ASN A 32 -0.01 4.87 7.90
N ARG A 33 0.13 4.61 9.22
CA ARG A 33 0.15 3.23 9.74
C ARG A 33 -1.18 2.54 9.46
N LEU A 34 -1.10 1.27 9.16
CA LEU A 34 -2.27 0.44 8.88
C LEU A 34 -2.75 -0.22 10.20
N THR A 35 -3.54 0.53 10.95
CA THR A 35 -4.29 0.07 12.14
C THR A 35 -5.50 -0.76 11.72
N ARG A 36 -6.13 -1.47 12.66
CA ARG A 36 -7.41 -2.19 12.43
C ARG A 36 -8.47 -1.25 11.85
N ALA A 37 -8.61 -0.06 12.45
CA ALA A 37 -9.58 0.94 12.00
C ALA A 37 -9.30 1.38 10.54
N ARG A 38 -8.03 1.65 10.20
CA ARG A 38 -7.65 2.05 8.85
C ARG A 38 -7.80 0.92 7.85
N LEU A 39 -7.46 -0.32 8.20
CA LEU A 39 -7.71 -1.48 7.33
C LEU A 39 -9.19 -1.62 6.99
N ALA A 40 -10.08 -1.44 7.98
CA ALA A 40 -11.52 -1.48 7.77
C ALA A 40 -12.01 -0.34 6.88
N ALA A 41 -11.59 0.92 7.18
CA ALA A 41 -11.96 2.10 6.41
C ALA A 41 -11.51 2.02 4.95
N LEU A 42 -10.25 1.63 4.71
CA LEU A 42 -9.71 1.45 3.35
C LEU A 42 -10.46 0.34 2.59
N THR A 43 -10.79 -0.77 3.27
CA THR A 43 -11.52 -1.87 2.64
C THR A 43 -12.90 -1.40 2.20
N VAL A 44 -13.63 -0.68 3.06
CA VAL A 44 -14.94 -0.09 2.73
C VAL A 44 -14.81 0.92 1.60
N GLY A 45 -13.82 1.81 1.64
CA GLY A 45 -13.56 2.79 0.58
C GLY A 45 -13.33 2.12 -0.79
N ILE A 46 -12.51 1.07 -0.84
CA ILE A 46 -12.27 0.30 -2.07
C ILE A 46 -13.54 -0.42 -2.53
N GLU A 47 -14.30 -1.01 -1.62
CA GLU A 47 -15.57 -1.70 -1.96
C GLU A 47 -16.61 -0.71 -2.50
N ASN A 48 -16.74 0.48 -1.91
CA ASN A 48 -17.63 1.54 -2.41
C ASN A 48 -17.21 2.00 -3.82
N LEU A 49 -15.92 2.27 -4.03
CA LEU A 49 -15.40 2.65 -5.34
C LEU A 49 -15.67 1.58 -6.42
N ARG A 50 -15.69 0.30 -6.07
CA ARG A 50 -16.07 -0.76 -7.03
C ARG A 50 -17.51 -0.62 -7.53
N HIS A 51 -18.41 -0.08 -6.73
CA HIS A 51 -19.82 0.15 -7.11
C HIS A 51 -19.99 1.44 -7.91
N GLU A 52 -19.13 2.42 -7.70
CA GLU A 52 -19.13 3.70 -8.44
C GLU A 52 -18.51 3.57 -9.85
N HIS A 53 -17.88 2.41 -10.14
CA HIS A 53 -17.29 2.08 -11.44
C HIS A 53 -16.27 3.10 -11.99
N PRO A 54 -15.31 3.61 -11.19
CA PRO A 54 -14.24 4.40 -11.75
C PRO A 54 -13.46 3.52 -12.74
N ALA A 55 -13.04 4.10 -13.84
CA ALA A 55 -12.25 3.38 -14.83
C ALA A 55 -10.82 3.08 -14.35
N LYS A 56 -10.38 3.74 -13.27
CA LYS A 56 -8.99 3.70 -12.79
C LYS A 56 -8.91 4.12 -11.34
N LEU A 57 -7.93 3.56 -10.59
CA LEU A 57 -7.70 3.88 -9.19
C LEU A 57 -6.23 4.20 -8.93
N ILE A 58 -5.96 5.32 -8.27
CA ILE A 58 -4.64 5.67 -7.74
C ILE A 58 -4.71 5.58 -6.22
N ILE A 59 -3.75 4.88 -5.60
CA ILE A 59 -3.57 4.88 -4.15
C ILE A 59 -2.29 5.65 -3.84
N THR A 60 -2.36 6.61 -2.92
CA THR A 60 -1.22 7.44 -2.54
C THR A 60 -1.24 7.77 -1.05
N GLY A 61 -0.15 8.28 -0.54
CA GLY A 61 -0.01 8.83 0.80
C GLY A 61 0.32 10.33 0.77
N ASN A 62 1.23 10.75 1.64
CA ASN A 62 1.77 12.11 1.67
C ASN A 62 3.23 12.13 1.14
N SER A 63 3.88 13.29 1.17
CA SER A 63 5.24 13.48 0.64
C SER A 63 6.32 12.68 1.40
N HIS A 64 6.08 12.28 2.66
CA HIS A 64 7.05 11.60 3.50
C HIS A 64 6.74 10.11 3.67
N PHE A 65 5.47 9.74 3.64
CA PHE A 65 5.02 8.37 3.80
C PHE A 65 3.92 8.02 2.80
N PHE A 66 4.18 7.01 2.00
CA PHE A 66 3.08 6.23 1.44
C PHE A 66 2.38 5.50 2.59
N SER A 67 3.11 4.65 3.31
CA SER A 67 2.68 4.05 4.58
C SER A 67 3.88 3.45 5.32
N ALA A 68 3.93 3.64 6.64
CA ALA A 68 4.90 2.99 7.52
C ALA A 68 4.62 1.48 7.74
N GLY A 69 3.47 0.99 7.26
CA GLY A 69 3.03 -0.40 7.42
C GLY A 69 2.12 -0.61 8.62
N ALA A 70 1.97 -1.85 9.05
CA ALA A 70 1.12 -2.22 10.17
C ALA A 70 1.56 -1.51 11.46
N ASP A 71 0.60 -1.17 12.31
CA ASP A 71 0.88 -0.60 13.62
C ASP A 71 1.49 -1.67 14.54
N LEU A 72 2.73 -1.42 14.99
CA LEU A 72 3.48 -2.39 15.80
C LEU A 72 2.94 -2.49 17.24
N GLN A 73 2.27 -1.45 17.74
CA GLN A 73 1.65 -1.48 19.06
C GLN A 73 0.43 -2.40 19.05
N GLU A 74 -0.42 -2.27 18.03
CA GLU A 74 -1.53 -3.20 17.84
C GLU A 74 -1.03 -4.64 17.66
N ILE A 75 0.05 -4.86 16.87
CA ILE A 75 0.61 -6.22 16.67
C ILE A 75 1.11 -6.81 17.99
N ALA A 76 1.75 -6.02 18.84
CA ALA A 76 2.29 -6.49 20.12
C ALA A 76 1.21 -6.98 21.10
N GLU A 77 -0.02 -6.52 20.93
CA GLU A 77 -1.18 -6.88 21.76
C GLU A 77 -1.97 -8.07 21.20
N LEU A 78 -1.61 -8.60 20.01
CA LEU A 78 -2.36 -9.67 19.35
C LEU A 78 -2.02 -11.05 19.91
N TYR A 79 -3.04 -11.80 20.29
CA TYR A 79 -2.91 -13.20 20.72
C TYR A 79 -3.97 -14.10 20.03
N GLY A 80 -3.57 -15.31 19.71
CA GLY A 80 -4.48 -16.37 19.25
C GLY A 80 -5.38 -15.93 18.08
N THR A 81 -6.69 -15.97 18.28
CA THR A 81 -7.70 -15.63 17.27
C THR A 81 -7.62 -14.19 16.80
N GLU A 82 -7.19 -13.25 17.64
CA GLU A 82 -7.06 -11.84 17.24
C GLU A 82 -5.97 -11.63 16.20
N ALA A 83 -4.83 -12.32 16.35
CA ALA A 83 -3.76 -12.29 15.36
C ALA A 83 -4.23 -12.82 13.99
N PHE A 84 -5.04 -13.90 14.01
CA PHE A 84 -5.66 -14.45 12.82
C PHE A 84 -6.63 -13.44 12.18
N CYS A 85 -7.51 -12.82 12.97
CA CYS A 85 -8.44 -11.80 12.48
C CYS A 85 -7.70 -10.60 11.86
N PHE A 86 -6.65 -10.11 12.51
CA PHE A 86 -5.86 -9.00 12.00
C PHE A 86 -5.17 -9.35 10.67
N ALA A 87 -4.60 -10.55 10.56
CA ALA A 87 -4.03 -11.03 9.30
C ALA A 87 -5.10 -11.08 8.19
N HIS A 88 -6.29 -11.59 8.50
CA HIS A 88 -7.41 -11.62 7.56
C HIS A 88 -7.89 -10.24 7.12
N MET A 89 -7.96 -9.26 8.02
CA MET A 89 -8.34 -7.88 7.67
C MET A 89 -7.37 -7.29 6.62
N GLY A 90 -6.07 -7.41 6.84
CA GLY A 90 -5.09 -6.94 5.87
C GLY A 90 -5.15 -7.70 4.54
N GLN A 91 -5.28 -9.04 4.58
CA GLN A 91 -5.45 -9.86 3.37
C GLN A 91 -6.69 -9.45 2.58
N ARG A 92 -7.80 -9.15 3.26
CA ARG A 92 -9.04 -8.68 2.63
C ARG A 92 -8.81 -7.37 1.88
N LEU A 93 -8.17 -6.38 2.52
CA LEU A 93 -7.82 -5.12 1.87
C LEU A 93 -6.94 -5.35 0.62
N MET A 94 -5.84 -6.11 0.77
CA MET A 94 -4.91 -6.35 -0.35
C MET A 94 -5.58 -7.11 -1.50
N ASN A 95 -6.51 -8.00 -1.18
CA ASN A 95 -7.28 -8.72 -2.20
C ASN A 95 -8.35 -7.82 -2.85
N ALA A 96 -8.97 -6.91 -2.10
CA ALA A 96 -9.91 -5.93 -2.66
C ALA A 96 -9.21 -5.03 -3.69
N VAL A 97 -7.98 -4.57 -3.41
CA VAL A 97 -7.16 -3.79 -4.35
C VAL A 97 -6.71 -4.63 -5.54
N ALA A 98 -6.19 -5.85 -5.30
CA ALA A 98 -5.69 -6.71 -6.38
C ALA A 98 -6.79 -7.18 -7.34
N ASN A 99 -8.03 -7.30 -6.85
CA ASN A 99 -9.21 -7.68 -7.64
C ASN A 99 -10.08 -6.47 -8.01
N PHE A 100 -9.55 -5.26 -7.93
CA PHE A 100 -10.26 -4.08 -8.37
C PHE A 100 -10.57 -4.18 -9.87
N PRO A 101 -11.80 -3.88 -10.33
CA PRO A 101 -12.22 -4.14 -11.72
C PRO A 101 -11.57 -3.23 -12.76
N ALA A 102 -10.72 -2.28 -12.33
CA ALA A 102 -10.02 -1.32 -13.17
C ALA A 102 -8.52 -1.31 -12.85
N PRO A 103 -7.65 -0.77 -13.72
CA PRO A 103 -6.23 -0.62 -13.43
C PRO A 103 -5.98 0.20 -12.17
N THR A 104 -5.05 -0.27 -11.33
CA THR A 104 -4.68 0.38 -10.07
C THR A 104 -3.20 0.80 -10.11
N ILE A 105 -2.88 2.00 -9.64
CA ILE A 105 -1.50 2.49 -9.51
C ILE A 105 -1.24 2.90 -8.06
N ALA A 106 -0.15 2.41 -7.47
CA ALA A 106 0.42 2.98 -6.26
C ALA A 106 1.36 4.14 -6.65
N ALA A 107 0.99 5.37 -6.28
CA ALA A 107 1.84 6.55 -6.43
C ALA A 107 2.58 6.79 -5.10
N VAL A 108 3.85 6.43 -5.06
CA VAL A 108 4.64 6.29 -3.82
C VAL A 108 5.59 7.46 -3.64
N HIS A 109 5.38 8.24 -2.57
CA HIS A 109 6.37 9.16 -2.04
C HIS A 109 6.92 8.64 -0.70
N GLY A 110 8.17 8.97 -0.38
CA GLY A 110 8.79 8.68 0.90
C GLY A 110 8.77 7.19 1.26
N TYR A 111 8.46 6.88 2.49
CA TYR A 111 8.54 5.52 3.01
C TYR A 111 7.33 4.65 2.64
N CYS A 112 7.60 3.48 2.07
CA CYS A 112 6.64 2.43 1.73
C CYS A 112 7.10 1.12 2.38
N MET A 113 6.65 0.86 3.60
CA MET A 113 7.24 -0.15 4.48
C MET A 113 6.24 -1.24 4.89
N GLY A 114 6.73 -2.46 5.04
CA GLY A 114 5.95 -3.57 5.60
C GLY A 114 4.59 -3.77 4.94
N GLY A 115 3.50 -3.65 5.69
CA GLY A 115 2.13 -3.71 5.17
C GLY A 115 1.79 -2.61 4.16
N GLY A 116 2.48 -1.46 4.22
CA GLY A 116 2.38 -0.41 3.18
C GLY A 116 2.97 -0.88 1.85
N LEU A 117 4.09 -1.63 1.89
CA LEU A 117 4.61 -2.28 0.70
C LEU A 117 3.67 -3.36 0.20
N ASP A 118 3.03 -4.15 1.08
CA ASP A 118 2.01 -5.12 0.67
C ASP A 118 0.84 -4.47 -0.07
N LEU A 119 0.42 -3.26 0.37
CA LEU A 119 -0.61 -2.48 -0.30
C LEU A 119 -0.16 -2.02 -1.69
N ALA A 120 1.06 -1.50 -1.81
CA ALA A 120 1.62 -1.13 -3.11
C ALA A 120 1.77 -2.33 -4.05
N LEU A 121 2.17 -3.50 -3.52
CA LEU A 121 2.26 -4.77 -4.26
C LEU A 121 0.90 -5.31 -4.73
N ALA A 122 -0.19 -4.91 -4.08
CA ALA A 122 -1.54 -5.27 -4.50
C ALA A 122 -2.03 -4.47 -5.70
N CYS A 123 -1.45 -3.29 -5.97
CA CYS A 123 -1.74 -2.50 -7.17
C CYS A 123 -1.14 -3.15 -8.43
N SER A 124 -1.75 -2.89 -9.61
CA SER A 124 -1.23 -3.37 -10.89
C SER A 124 0.10 -2.73 -11.26
N GLN A 125 0.29 -1.46 -10.94
CA GLN A 125 1.55 -0.73 -11.17
C GLN A 125 1.96 0.08 -9.93
N ARG A 126 3.25 0.42 -9.86
CA ARG A 126 3.88 1.21 -8.80
C ARG A 126 4.77 2.27 -9.44
N ILE A 127 4.48 3.54 -9.20
CA ILE A 127 5.29 4.68 -9.63
C ILE A 127 5.84 5.33 -8.37
N ALA A 128 7.12 5.60 -8.33
CA ALA A 128 7.77 6.14 -7.14
C ALA A 128 8.43 7.50 -7.38
N GLY A 129 8.45 8.33 -6.35
CA GLY A 129 9.31 9.49 -6.29
C GLY A 129 10.79 9.10 -6.15
N PRO A 130 11.73 9.97 -6.54
CA PRO A 130 13.17 9.66 -6.51
C PRO A 130 13.73 9.41 -5.11
N LEU A 131 13.03 9.90 -4.07
CA LEU A 131 13.39 9.73 -2.66
C LEU A 131 12.57 8.63 -1.97
N ALA A 132 11.80 7.84 -2.73
CA ALA A 132 11.03 6.75 -2.16
C ALA A 132 11.94 5.64 -1.62
N VAL A 133 11.52 5.06 -0.47
CA VAL A 133 12.25 4.02 0.24
C VAL A 133 11.31 2.86 0.51
N PHE A 134 11.73 1.68 0.13
CA PHE A 134 10.96 0.44 0.25
C PHE A 134 11.60 -0.55 1.20
N GLY A 135 10.82 -1.41 1.85
CA GLY A 135 11.37 -2.50 2.63
C GLY A 135 10.35 -3.29 3.43
N HIS A 136 10.69 -4.56 3.68
CA HIS A 136 10.05 -5.41 4.67
C HIS A 136 10.99 -5.63 5.84
N ARG A 137 10.85 -4.83 6.89
CA ARG A 137 11.73 -4.91 8.06
C ARG A 137 11.24 -5.85 9.16
N GLY A 138 10.22 -6.65 8.87
CA GLY A 138 9.63 -7.57 9.83
C GLY A 138 10.65 -8.54 10.46
N ALA A 139 11.58 -9.10 9.68
CA ALA A 139 12.55 -10.05 10.18
C ALA A 139 13.44 -9.49 11.32
N ALA A 140 13.77 -8.19 11.29
CA ALA A 140 14.47 -7.52 12.39
C ALA A 140 13.66 -7.46 13.69
N LEU A 141 12.36 -7.73 13.63
CA LEU A 141 11.40 -7.74 14.74
C LEU A 141 10.84 -9.14 15.01
N GLY A 142 11.39 -10.20 14.37
CA GLY A 142 10.86 -11.55 14.46
C GLY A 142 9.53 -11.76 13.74
N LEU A 143 9.17 -10.86 12.83
CA LEU A 143 7.91 -10.89 12.08
C LEU A 143 8.14 -11.19 10.61
N ILE A 144 7.13 -11.73 9.95
CA ILE A 144 7.05 -11.81 8.49
C ILE A 144 5.73 -11.22 8.02
N THR A 145 5.72 -10.67 6.80
CA THR A 145 4.48 -10.12 6.24
C THR A 145 3.40 -11.18 6.11
N GLY A 146 2.21 -10.88 6.62
CA GLY A 146 1.02 -11.75 6.58
C GLY A 146 -0.05 -11.32 5.56
N TRP A 147 0.15 -10.19 4.85
CA TRP A 147 -0.86 -9.57 4.00
C TRP A 147 -0.65 -9.82 2.50
N GLY A 148 0.18 -10.81 2.17
CA GLY A 148 0.38 -11.31 0.82
C GLY A 148 1.68 -10.89 0.16
N GLY A 149 2.56 -10.16 0.85
CA GLY A 149 3.90 -9.83 0.37
C GLY A 149 4.71 -11.06 0.01
N THR A 150 4.64 -12.13 0.84
CA THR A 150 5.30 -13.42 0.56
C THR A 150 4.85 -14.08 -0.74
N GLN A 151 3.70 -13.67 -1.29
CA GLN A 151 3.15 -14.20 -2.54
C GLN A 151 3.38 -13.25 -3.72
N ARG A 152 3.22 -11.93 -3.50
CA ARG A 152 3.28 -10.93 -4.57
C ARG A 152 4.70 -10.52 -4.90
N LEU A 153 5.54 -10.28 -3.88
CA LEU A 153 6.93 -9.84 -4.09
C LEU A 153 7.75 -10.83 -4.94
N PRO A 154 7.75 -12.16 -4.66
CA PRO A 154 8.52 -13.11 -5.47
C PRO A 154 8.08 -13.21 -6.94
N ARG A 155 6.84 -12.83 -7.25
CA ARG A 155 6.34 -12.81 -8.63
C ARG A 155 6.86 -11.60 -9.41
N LEU A 156 7.23 -10.53 -8.72
CA LEU A 156 7.78 -9.30 -9.33
C LEU A 156 9.30 -9.35 -9.44
N VAL A 157 10.00 -9.63 -8.33
CA VAL A 157 11.46 -9.52 -8.25
C VAL A 157 12.19 -10.86 -8.32
N GLY A 158 11.46 -11.96 -8.46
CA GLY A 158 11.99 -13.32 -8.40
C GLY A 158 12.23 -13.82 -6.97
N LYS A 159 12.20 -15.15 -6.78
CA LYS A 159 12.32 -15.79 -5.46
C LYS A 159 13.62 -15.46 -4.71
N PRO A 160 14.82 -15.49 -5.35
CA PRO A 160 16.07 -15.20 -4.64
C PRO A 160 16.11 -13.79 -4.08
N ARG A 161 15.69 -12.80 -4.86
CA ARG A 161 15.67 -11.39 -4.44
C ARG A 161 14.62 -11.15 -3.35
N ALA A 162 13.44 -11.70 -3.49
CA ALA A 162 12.40 -11.60 -2.47
C ALA A 162 12.85 -12.19 -1.13
N LEU A 163 13.50 -13.36 -1.16
CA LEU A 163 14.06 -13.98 0.04
C LEU A 163 15.11 -13.09 0.70
N GLN A 164 16.02 -12.51 -0.09
CA GLN A 164 17.01 -11.56 0.40
C GLN A 164 16.33 -10.35 1.09
N MET A 165 15.32 -9.75 0.42
CA MET A 165 14.59 -8.60 0.97
C MET A 165 13.89 -8.93 2.29
N PHE A 166 13.31 -10.12 2.43
CA PHE A 166 12.66 -10.54 3.66
C PHE A 166 13.65 -10.82 4.80
N LEU A 167 14.77 -11.51 4.52
CA LEU A 167 15.71 -11.95 5.55
C LEU A 167 16.67 -10.83 6.00
N ALA A 168 17.18 -10.03 5.06
CA ALA A 168 18.11 -8.95 5.36
C ALA A 168 17.43 -7.78 6.09
N ALA A 169 16.09 -7.67 5.99
CA ALA A 169 15.33 -6.56 6.54
C ALA A 169 15.87 -5.17 6.14
N GLU A 170 16.49 -5.10 4.97
CA GLU A 170 17.11 -3.89 4.43
C GLU A 170 16.07 -2.94 3.82
N LYS A 171 16.50 -1.69 3.64
CA LYS A 171 15.75 -0.68 2.88
C LYS A 171 16.37 -0.58 1.50
N PHE A 172 15.52 -0.37 0.49
CA PHE A 172 15.90 -0.16 -0.90
C PHE A 172 15.44 1.22 -1.34
N ASP A 173 16.27 1.94 -2.06
CA ASP A 173 15.88 3.19 -2.67
C ASP A 173 15.06 2.98 -3.96
N ALA A 174 14.60 4.06 -4.57
CA ALA A 174 13.79 4.00 -5.78
C ALA A 174 14.57 3.42 -6.98
N ARG A 175 15.90 3.62 -7.06
CA ARG A 175 16.74 3.12 -8.16
C ARG A 175 16.88 1.61 -8.04
N ASP A 176 17.20 1.11 -6.85
CA ASP A 176 17.24 -0.32 -6.57
C ASP A 176 15.90 -0.97 -6.86
N ALA A 177 14.81 -0.35 -6.38
CA ALA A 177 13.46 -0.84 -6.59
C ALA A 177 13.10 -0.95 -8.08
N LEU A 178 13.50 0.03 -8.89
CA LEU A 178 13.32 -0.01 -10.35
C LEU A 178 14.18 -1.10 -11.00
N GLN A 179 15.45 -1.19 -10.62
CA GLN A 179 16.36 -2.21 -11.14
C GLN A 179 15.89 -3.62 -10.82
N PHE A 180 15.26 -3.83 -9.66
CA PHE A 180 14.73 -5.14 -9.25
C PHE A 180 13.38 -5.47 -9.88
N GLY A 181 12.74 -4.53 -10.56
CA GLY A 181 11.39 -4.69 -11.09
C GLY A 181 10.30 -4.60 -10.01
N LEU A 182 10.64 -4.04 -8.83
CA LEU A 182 9.67 -3.79 -7.76
C LEU A 182 8.72 -2.64 -8.13
N ILE A 183 9.22 -1.63 -8.83
CA ILE A 183 8.44 -0.50 -9.34
C ILE A 183 8.56 -0.37 -10.85
N ASP A 184 7.60 0.30 -11.46
CA ASP A 184 7.45 0.41 -12.93
C ASP A 184 8.03 1.71 -13.47
N ALA A 185 8.25 2.72 -12.63
CA ALA A 185 8.87 4.01 -13.01
C ALA A 185 9.29 4.84 -11.78
N ILE A 186 10.22 5.77 -12.03
CA ILE A 186 10.56 6.87 -11.12
C ILE A 186 10.14 8.17 -11.78
N ALA A 187 9.47 9.05 -11.04
CA ALA A 187 9.03 10.37 -11.50
C ALA A 187 9.22 11.41 -10.39
N GLY A 188 9.50 12.66 -10.75
CA GLY A 188 9.53 13.76 -9.79
C GLY A 188 8.20 13.94 -9.06
N ASP A 189 7.09 13.74 -9.79
CA ASP A 189 5.74 13.64 -9.26
C ASP A 189 5.10 12.31 -9.71
N PRO A 190 5.09 11.27 -8.85
CA PRO A 190 4.50 9.98 -9.18
C PRO A 190 2.98 10.03 -9.36
N LEU A 191 2.28 10.97 -8.71
CA LEU A 191 0.85 11.14 -8.88
C LEU A 191 0.53 11.70 -10.28
N ALA A 192 1.25 12.74 -10.71
CA ALA A 192 1.10 13.31 -12.05
C ALA A 192 1.38 12.25 -13.14
N LEU A 193 2.47 11.47 -13.00
CA LEU A 193 2.76 10.40 -13.97
C LEU A 193 1.70 9.28 -13.96
N ALA A 194 1.09 8.98 -12.82
CA ALA A 194 -0.01 8.03 -12.75
C ALA A 194 -1.23 8.50 -13.56
N PHE A 195 -1.57 9.79 -13.47
CA PHE A 195 -2.61 10.39 -14.31
C PHE A 195 -2.28 10.34 -15.80
N GLU A 196 -1.04 10.69 -16.19
CA GLU A 196 -0.60 10.62 -17.58
C GLU A 196 -0.71 9.21 -18.15
N ARG A 197 -0.28 8.20 -17.41
CA ARG A 197 -0.42 6.79 -17.82
C ARG A 197 -1.86 6.39 -18.03
N PHE A 198 -2.75 6.87 -17.19
CA PHE A 198 -4.16 6.63 -17.33
C PHE A 198 -4.78 7.38 -18.52
N GLY A 199 -4.31 8.61 -18.81
CA GLY A 199 -4.74 9.38 -19.98
C GLY A 199 -4.35 8.72 -21.31
N ASN A 200 -3.16 8.16 -21.39
CA ASN A 200 -2.63 7.53 -22.60
C ASN A 200 -3.21 6.12 -22.87
N SER A 201 -3.91 5.50 -21.90
CA SER A 201 -4.55 4.18 -22.09
C SER A 201 -5.80 4.21 -22.99
N ARG A 202 -6.25 5.37 -23.45
CA ARG A 202 -7.37 5.51 -24.40
C ARG A 202 -6.99 5.28 -25.89
N ALA A 203 -5.71 5.04 -26.18
CA ALA A 203 -5.19 4.99 -27.55
C ALA A 203 -4.77 3.59 -28.03
N ARG A 204 -5.36 2.50 -27.47
CA ARG A 204 -5.15 1.13 -28.00
C ARG A 204 -6.43 0.35 -28.09
#